data_860311e2d6545acb31afc22b9e977e5f
#
_entry.id   860311e2d6545acb31afc22b9e977e5f
#
_cell.length_a   1.000
_cell.length_b   1.000
_cell.length_c   1.000
_cell.angle_alpha   90.00
_cell.angle_beta   90.00
_cell.angle_gamma   90.00
#
_symmetry.space_group_name_H-M   'P 1'
#
loop_
_entity.id
_entity.type
_entity.pdbx_description
1 polymer ?
#
loop_
_entity_poly.entity_id
_entity_poly.type
_entity_poly.pdbx_seq_one_letter_code
_entity_poly.pdbx_strand_id
1 'polypeptide(L)'
;MQASDFKQLFLPCHRKLFSVAYRLMSNAQAAEDMVQETFLKLWMQHDKIEKVDNPEAYSITVLRRIFYDKMRAGHLQEVDKDVGSLQVSSSQNISRQLEQADEYQRVIQMIVSLPEPQASIMLMRDVEDRSYEEISIETGLTEVNIRSILSRARKKIREQIKAMRYDKD
;
A
#
# COMPACT_ATOMS: atom_id res chain seq x y z
N MET A 1 23.11 1.04 17.12
CA MET A 1 23.14 -0.14 16.22
C MET A 1 24.21 0.05 15.16
N GLN A 2 25.06 -0.93 14.96
CA GLN A 2 26.07 -0.88 13.91
C GLN A 2 25.50 -1.34 12.55
N ALA A 3 26.18 -0.98 11.46
CA ALA A 3 25.73 -1.35 10.11
C ALA A 3 25.64 -2.88 9.90
N SER A 4 26.51 -3.65 10.55
CA SER A 4 26.46 -5.12 10.54
C SER A 4 25.17 -5.65 11.15
N ASP A 5 24.79 -5.11 12.31
CA ASP A 5 23.62 -5.55 13.07
C ASP A 5 22.34 -5.19 12.34
N PHE A 6 22.30 -4.00 11.76
CA PHE A 6 21.21 -3.56 10.91
C PHE A 6 21.00 -4.51 9.71
N LYS A 7 22.08 -4.85 9.01
CA LYS A 7 22.03 -5.78 7.89
C LYS A 7 21.50 -7.16 8.31
N GLN A 8 21.96 -7.66 9.43
CA GLN A 8 21.53 -8.96 9.95
C GLN A 8 20.05 -8.99 10.31
N LEU A 9 19.52 -7.90 10.86
CA LEU A 9 18.13 -7.80 11.30
C LEU A 9 17.16 -7.51 10.16
N PHE A 10 17.50 -6.61 9.27
CA PHE A 10 16.54 -6.05 8.32
C PHE A 10 16.67 -6.58 6.88
N LEU A 11 17.88 -6.95 6.40
CA LEU A 11 18.03 -7.50 5.06
C LEU A 11 17.22 -8.79 4.80
N PRO A 12 17.07 -9.72 5.76
CA PRO A 12 16.22 -10.88 5.57
C PRO A 12 14.75 -10.53 5.31
N CYS A 13 14.30 -9.33 5.71
CA CYS A 13 12.94 -8.86 5.48
C CYS A 13 12.66 -8.41 4.04
N HIS A 14 13.69 -8.24 3.20
CA HIS A 14 13.58 -7.72 1.84
C HIS A 14 12.51 -8.44 1.02
N ARG A 15 12.54 -9.77 1.02
CA ARG A 15 11.60 -10.58 0.22
C ARG A 15 10.15 -10.34 0.61
N LYS A 16 9.89 -10.25 1.91
CA LYS A 16 8.54 -9.98 2.43
C LYS A 16 8.11 -8.55 2.14
N LEU A 17 9.00 -7.59 2.33
CA LEU A 17 8.74 -6.19 2.00
C LEU A 17 8.43 -6.00 0.52
N PHE A 18 9.21 -6.63 -0.35
CA PHE A 18 8.94 -6.58 -1.79
C PHE A 18 7.58 -7.17 -2.14
N SER A 19 7.21 -8.30 -1.55
CA SER A 19 5.91 -8.94 -1.78
C SER A 19 4.76 -8.00 -1.40
N VAL A 20 4.84 -7.36 -0.24
CA VAL A 20 3.83 -6.37 0.22
C VAL A 20 3.81 -5.15 -0.69
N ALA A 21 4.98 -4.58 -0.98
CA ALA A 21 5.10 -3.43 -1.88
C ALA A 21 4.55 -3.71 -3.28
N TYR A 22 4.83 -4.88 -3.83
CA TYR A 22 4.31 -5.29 -5.13
C TYR A 22 2.78 -5.41 -5.15
N ARG A 23 2.18 -5.94 -4.09
CA ARG A 23 0.72 -5.98 -3.94
C ARG A 23 0.09 -4.60 -3.88
N LEU A 24 0.77 -3.65 -3.22
CA LEU A 24 0.30 -2.27 -3.12
C LEU A 24 0.49 -1.49 -4.42
N MET A 25 1.60 -1.67 -5.13
CA MET A 25 2.00 -0.86 -6.29
C MET A 25 1.68 -1.49 -7.64
N SER A 26 1.54 -2.81 -7.71
CA SER A 26 1.35 -3.57 -8.96
C SER A 26 2.43 -3.28 -10.04
N ASN A 27 3.60 -2.87 -9.62
CA ASN A 27 4.73 -2.54 -10.48
C ASN A 27 6.03 -2.92 -9.77
N ALA A 28 6.86 -3.74 -10.41
CA ALA A 28 8.09 -4.26 -9.81
C ALA A 28 9.12 -3.16 -9.50
N GLN A 29 9.29 -2.19 -10.39
CA GLN A 29 10.22 -1.08 -10.19
C GLN A 29 9.77 -0.18 -9.05
N ALA A 30 8.50 0.20 -9.01
CA ALA A 30 7.94 1.01 -7.94
C ALA A 30 7.99 0.28 -6.58
N ALA A 31 7.76 -1.04 -6.58
CA ALA A 31 7.88 -1.86 -5.39
C ALA A 31 9.32 -1.88 -4.85
N GLU A 32 10.31 -2.07 -5.72
CA GLU A 32 11.72 -2.05 -5.32
C GLU A 32 12.14 -0.68 -4.78
N ASP A 33 11.73 0.40 -5.41
CA ASP A 33 11.99 1.76 -4.94
C ASP A 33 11.39 2.00 -3.54
N MET A 34 10.20 1.48 -3.30
CA MET A 34 9.56 1.57 -1.99
C MET A 34 10.29 0.76 -0.92
N VAL A 35 10.78 -0.43 -1.25
CA VAL A 35 11.59 -1.25 -0.35
C VAL A 35 12.89 -0.53 0.01
N GLN A 36 13.59 0.03 -0.97
CA GLN A 36 14.81 0.80 -0.75
C GLN A 36 14.55 2.02 0.14
N GLU A 37 13.49 2.76 -0.09
CA GLU A 37 13.09 3.90 0.75
C GLU A 37 12.75 3.45 2.18
N THR A 38 12.14 2.28 2.32
CA THR A 38 11.86 1.68 3.63
C THR A 38 13.16 1.39 4.40
N PHE A 39 14.12 0.75 3.76
CA PHE A 39 15.43 0.50 4.38
C PHE A 39 16.17 1.78 4.73
N LEU A 40 16.11 2.79 3.88
CA LEU A 40 16.70 4.09 4.17
C LEU A 40 16.08 4.73 5.41
N LYS A 41 14.75 4.75 5.51
CA LYS A 41 14.06 5.27 6.70
C LYS A 41 14.37 4.48 7.97
N LEU A 42 14.43 3.15 7.87
CA LEU A 42 14.85 2.29 8.98
C LEU A 42 16.26 2.61 9.43
N TRP A 43 17.19 2.77 8.49
CA TRP A 43 18.57 3.14 8.79
C TRP A 43 18.68 4.52 9.44
N MET A 44 17.94 5.51 8.96
CA MET A 44 17.93 6.84 9.58
C MET A 44 17.41 6.85 11.02
N GLN A 45 16.65 5.83 11.41
CA GLN A 45 16.10 5.68 12.76
C GLN A 45 16.79 4.58 13.57
N HIS A 46 17.93 4.05 13.11
CA HIS A 46 18.58 2.87 13.68
C HIS A 46 18.87 2.99 15.17
N ASP A 47 19.18 4.18 15.68
CA ASP A 47 19.41 4.40 17.11
C ASP A 47 18.15 4.23 17.99
N LYS A 48 16.97 4.43 17.38
CA LYS A 48 15.68 4.32 18.07
C LYS A 48 15.08 2.92 18.02
N ILE A 49 15.53 2.10 17.09
CA ILE A 49 14.96 0.78 16.81
C ILE A 49 15.86 -0.38 17.25
N GLU A 50 16.80 -0.12 18.15
CA GLU A 50 17.75 -1.14 18.66
C GLU A 50 17.07 -2.36 19.33
N LYS A 51 15.83 -2.21 19.80
CA LYS A 51 15.07 -3.23 20.52
C LYS A 51 13.72 -3.49 19.86
N VAL A 52 13.74 -3.86 18.58
CA VAL A 52 12.52 -4.26 17.89
C VAL A 52 12.35 -5.76 18.02
N ASP A 53 11.26 -6.19 18.65
CA ASP A 53 10.96 -7.62 18.87
C ASP A 53 10.70 -8.35 17.54
N ASN A 54 10.07 -7.68 16.57
CA ASN A 54 9.78 -8.23 15.26
C ASN A 54 10.18 -7.25 14.15
N PRO A 55 11.42 -7.36 13.62
CA PRO A 55 11.92 -6.48 12.57
C PRO A 55 11.08 -6.50 11.29
N GLU A 56 10.55 -7.66 10.92
CA GLU A 56 9.69 -7.80 9.73
C GLU A 56 8.38 -7.02 9.87
N ALA A 57 7.63 -7.22 10.95
CA ALA A 57 6.38 -6.51 11.20
C ALA A 57 6.60 -4.99 11.30
N TYR A 58 7.68 -4.57 11.95
CA TYR A 58 8.05 -3.17 12.05
C TYR A 58 8.36 -2.56 10.68
N SER A 59 9.15 -3.26 9.88
CA SER A 59 9.52 -2.83 8.52
C SER A 59 8.29 -2.70 7.63
N ILE A 60 7.35 -3.63 7.69
CA ILE A 60 6.08 -3.57 6.94
C ILE A 60 5.25 -2.35 7.38
N THR A 61 5.20 -2.05 8.66
CA THR A 61 4.51 -0.84 9.17
C THR A 61 5.13 0.44 8.61
N VAL A 62 6.46 0.52 8.56
CA VAL A 62 7.17 1.66 7.96
C VAL A 62 6.88 1.76 6.46
N LEU A 63 6.92 0.64 5.74
CA LEU A 63 6.59 0.57 4.32
C LEU A 63 5.17 1.08 4.02
N ARG A 64 4.18 0.65 4.80
CA ARG A 64 2.80 1.14 4.65
C ARG A 64 2.68 2.64 4.86
N ARG A 65 3.38 3.20 5.84
CA ARG A 65 3.39 4.66 6.07
C ARG A 65 3.96 5.41 4.88
N ILE A 66 5.05 4.91 4.30
CA ILE A 66 5.61 5.47 3.06
C ILE A 66 4.61 5.41 1.92
N PHE A 67 3.94 4.28 1.76
CA PHE A 67 2.89 4.11 0.75
C PHE A 67 1.74 5.12 0.93
N TYR A 68 1.22 5.25 2.15
CA TYR A 68 0.18 6.23 2.45
C TYR A 68 0.61 7.67 2.14
N ASP A 69 1.80 8.03 2.56
CA ASP A 69 2.34 9.38 2.33
C ASP A 69 2.47 9.66 0.83
N LYS A 70 2.95 8.69 0.04
CA LYS A 70 3.05 8.81 -1.42
C LYS A 70 1.69 8.93 -2.09
N MET A 71 0.71 8.13 -1.69
CA MET A 71 -0.63 8.16 -2.27
C MET A 71 -1.35 9.47 -1.95
N ARG A 72 -1.22 9.98 -0.74
CA ARG A 72 -1.77 11.29 -0.35
C ARG A 72 -1.10 12.43 -1.11
N ALA A 73 0.21 12.43 -1.25
CA ALA A 73 0.95 13.42 -2.02
C ALA A 73 0.59 13.35 -3.51
N GLY A 74 0.46 12.15 -4.09
CA GLY A 74 0.03 11.92 -5.47
C GLY A 74 -1.38 12.45 -5.73
N HIS A 75 -2.31 12.24 -4.81
CA HIS A 75 -3.68 12.74 -4.92
C HIS A 75 -3.74 14.28 -4.92
N LEU A 76 -2.91 14.92 -4.13
CA LEU A 76 -2.78 16.39 -4.13
C LEU A 76 -2.17 16.93 -5.42
N GLN A 77 -1.29 16.16 -6.08
CA GLN A 77 -0.68 16.54 -7.36
C GLN A 77 -1.60 16.30 -8.56
N GLU A 78 -2.50 15.31 -8.51
CA GLU A 78 -3.47 15.05 -9.58
C GLU A 78 -4.57 16.10 -9.65
N VAL A 79 -4.91 16.73 -8.55
CA VAL A 79 -5.83 17.89 -8.53
C VAL A 79 -5.24 19.10 -9.26
N ASP A 80 -3.90 19.19 -9.36
CA ASP A 80 -3.20 20.28 -10.06
C ASP A 80 -2.73 19.91 -11.48
N LYS A 81 -2.86 18.65 -11.91
CA LYS A 81 -2.43 18.19 -13.24
C LYS A 81 -3.58 17.70 -14.09
N ASP A 82 -4.43 18.62 -14.49
CA ASP A 82 -5.20 18.49 -15.71
C ASP A 82 -4.35 19.09 -16.83
N VAL A 83 -3.37 18.37 -17.35
CA VAL A 83 -2.77 18.52 -18.72
C VAL A 83 -1.57 17.54 -18.88
N GLY A 84 -1.65 16.73 -19.91
CA GLY A 84 -0.45 16.11 -20.50
C GLY A 84 -0.51 14.61 -20.73
N SER A 85 -1.31 14.19 -21.70
CA SER A 85 -1.22 12.89 -22.33
C SER A 85 0.14 12.69 -22.99
N LEU A 86 0.95 11.75 -22.51
CA LEU A 86 2.01 11.15 -23.29
C LEU A 86 1.48 9.86 -23.93
N GLN A 87 1.17 9.97 -25.21
CA GLN A 87 0.90 8.82 -26.05
C GLN A 87 2.23 8.08 -26.30
N VAL A 88 2.32 6.84 -25.85
CA VAL A 88 3.28 5.89 -26.38
C VAL A 88 2.50 4.77 -27.03
N SER A 89 2.59 4.73 -28.34
CA SER A 89 2.03 3.68 -29.18
C SER A 89 2.78 2.38 -28.97
N SER A 90 2.12 1.30 -28.56
CA SER A 90 2.43 -0.05 -28.96
C SER A 90 1.48 -1.09 -28.43
N SER A 91 1.13 -2.05 -29.29
CA SER A 91 0.44 -3.33 -29.13
C SER A 91 -0.71 -3.43 -28.11
N GLN A 92 -1.83 -3.98 -28.55
CA GLN A 92 -3.07 -4.18 -27.79
C GLN A 92 -2.90 -4.86 -26.44
N ASN A 93 -1.85 -5.68 -26.24
CA ASN A 93 -1.58 -6.36 -24.97
C ASN A 93 -0.95 -5.44 -23.93
N ILE A 94 -0.09 -4.52 -24.35
CA ILE A 94 0.52 -3.52 -23.45
C ILE A 94 -0.54 -2.49 -23.03
N SER A 95 -1.41 -2.09 -23.94
CA SER A 95 -2.53 -1.19 -23.65
C SER A 95 -3.47 -1.76 -22.59
N ARG A 96 -3.85 -3.05 -22.70
CA ARG A 96 -4.69 -3.71 -21.69
C ARG A 96 -4.00 -3.84 -20.33
N GLN A 97 -2.71 -4.14 -20.29
CA GLN A 97 -1.96 -4.21 -19.04
C GLN A 97 -1.85 -2.84 -18.37
N LEU A 98 -1.64 -1.78 -19.13
CA LEU A 98 -1.63 -0.39 -18.65
C LEU A 98 -3.00 0.04 -18.13
N GLU A 99 -4.07 -0.26 -18.85
CA GLU A 99 -5.44 0.02 -18.42
C GLU A 99 -5.81 -0.70 -17.12
N GLN A 100 -5.43 -1.98 -16.99
CA GLN A 100 -5.63 -2.76 -15.76
C GLN A 100 -4.81 -2.22 -14.59
N ALA A 101 -3.57 -1.79 -14.83
CA ALA A 101 -2.72 -1.18 -13.83
C ALA A 101 -3.29 0.17 -13.36
N ASP A 102 -3.81 0.98 -14.27
CA ASP A 102 -4.45 2.25 -13.97
C ASP A 102 -5.74 2.05 -13.16
N GLU A 103 -6.56 1.06 -13.54
CA GLU A 103 -7.78 0.72 -12.81
C GLU A 103 -7.46 0.23 -11.39
N TYR A 104 -6.44 -0.61 -11.24
CA TYR A 104 -5.94 -1.06 -9.94
C TYR A 104 -5.50 0.11 -9.07
N GLN A 105 -4.70 1.03 -9.61
CA GLN A 105 -4.24 2.23 -8.90
C GLN A 105 -5.40 3.12 -8.46
N ARG A 106 -6.42 3.27 -9.27
CA ARG A 106 -7.64 4.02 -8.90
C ARG A 106 -8.36 3.39 -7.71
N VAL A 107 -8.51 2.06 -7.71
CA VAL A 107 -9.12 1.35 -6.59
C VAL A 107 -8.28 1.51 -5.31
N ILE A 108 -6.96 1.39 -5.41
CA ILE A 108 -6.06 1.63 -4.26
C ILE A 108 -6.22 3.06 -3.73
N GLN A 109 -6.30 4.07 -4.59
CA GLN A 109 -6.53 5.46 -4.18
C GLN A 109 -7.89 5.64 -3.48
N MET A 110 -8.94 4.99 -3.97
CA MET A 110 -10.23 4.99 -3.29
C MET A 110 -10.14 4.42 -1.88
N ILE A 111 -9.43 3.30 -1.72
CA ILE A 111 -9.24 2.65 -0.42
C ILE A 111 -8.46 3.57 0.53
N VAL A 112 -7.36 4.15 0.07
CA VAL A 112 -6.54 5.09 0.86
C VAL A 112 -7.32 6.33 1.27
N SER A 113 -8.29 6.75 0.48
CA SER A 113 -9.16 7.91 0.76
C SER A 113 -10.26 7.63 1.78
N LEU A 114 -10.48 6.37 2.14
CA LEU A 114 -11.43 6.03 3.21
C LEU A 114 -10.94 6.58 4.56
N PRO A 115 -11.87 6.92 5.49
CA PRO A 115 -11.47 7.29 6.84
C PRO A 115 -10.82 6.12 7.56
N GLU A 116 -9.88 6.42 8.49
CA GLU A 116 -9.35 5.39 9.37
C GLU A 116 -10.40 4.96 10.40
N PRO A 117 -10.43 3.69 10.81
CA PRO A 117 -9.52 2.60 10.45
C PRO A 117 -9.89 1.82 9.17
N GLN A 118 -10.89 2.24 8.42
CA GLN A 118 -11.40 1.53 7.24
C GLN A 118 -10.31 1.33 6.17
N ALA A 119 -9.54 2.38 5.87
CA ALA A 119 -8.49 2.33 4.87
C ALA A 119 -7.41 1.29 5.21
N SER A 120 -6.84 1.35 6.41
CA SER A 120 -5.79 0.45 6.86
C SER A 120 -6.25 -1.01 6.89
N ILE A 121 -7.44 -1.27 7.41
CA ILE A 121 -7.96 -2.62 7.55
C ILE A 121 -8.27 -3.22 6.18
N MET A 122 -8.85 -2.44 5.28
CA MET A 122 -9.13 -2.92 3.92
C MET A 122 -7.84 -3.21 3.14
N LEU A 123 -6.81 -2.39 3.27
CA LEU A 123 -5.49 -2.66 2.67
C LEU A 123 -4.88 -3.95 3.24
N MET A 124 -4.88 -4.11 4.56
CA MET A 124 -4.33 -5.31 5.19
C MET A 124 -5.06 -6.58 4.77
N ARG A 125 -6.38 -6.55 4.69
CA ARG A 125 -7.17 -7.74 4.36
C ARG A 125 -7.28 -8.01 2.87
N ASP A 126 -7.67 -7.03 2.09
CA ASP A 126 -8.07 -7.23 0.69
C ASP A 126 -6.89 -7.06 -0.29
N VAL A 127 -5.87 -6.31 0.07
CA VAL A 127 -4.68 -6.10 -0.77
C VAL A 127 -3.51 -6.97 -0.32
N GLU A 128 -3.21 -7.00 0.96
CA GLU A 128 -2.08 -7.76 1.53
C GLU A 128 -2.43 -9.21 1.89
N ASP A 129 -3.71 -9.57 1.84
CA ASP A 129 -4.22 -10.92 2.17
C ASP A 129 -3.83 -11.40 3.56
N ARG A 130 -3.86 -10.51 4.55
CA ARG A 130 -3.58 -10.85 5.95
C ARG A 130 -4.78 -11.49 6.62
N SER A 131 -4.53 -12.40 7.55
CA SER A 131 -5.59 -13.04 8.33
C SER A 131 -6.24 -12.05 9.30
N TYR A 132 -7.48 -12.32 9.71
CA TYR A 132 -8.15 -11.55 10.75
C TYR A 132 -7.39 -11.56 12.06
N GLU A 133 -6.76 -12.68 12.41
CA GLU A 133 -5.92 -12.81 13.60
C GLU A 133 -4.71 -11.87 13.54
N GLU A 134 -3.98 -11.87 12.42
CA GLU A 134 -2.83 -10.97 12.22
C GLU A 134 -3.24 -9.50 12.30
N ILE A 135 -4.37 -9.13 11.69
CA ILE A 135 -4.89 -7.76 11.75
C ILE A 135 -5.29 -7.40 13.18
N SER A 136 -5.94 -8.33 13.89
CA SER A 136 -6.33 -8.14 15.29
C SER A 136 -5.12 -7.89 16.20
N ILE A 137 -4.06 -8.66 16.04
CA ILE A 137 -2.81 -8.49 16.80
C ILE A 137 -2.18 -7.12 16.52
N GLU A 138 -2.11 -6.71 15.27
CA GLU A 138 -1.49 -5.44 14.89
C GLU A 138 -2.29 -4.21 15.30
N THR A 139 -3.61 -4.26 15.15
CA THR A 139 -4.50 -3.11 15.39
C THR A 139 -5.05 -3.03 16.80
N GLY A 140 -5.04 -4.13 17.55
CA GLY A 140 -5.70 -4.24 18.84
C GLY A 140 -7.23 -4.33 18.75
N LEU A 141 -7.80 -4.41 17.56
CA LEU A 141 -9.24 -4.55 17.35
C LEU A 141 -9.65 -6.02 17.39
N THR A 142 -10.86 -6.29 17.83
CA THR A 142 -11.44 -7.64 17.79
C THR A 142 -11.73 -8.05 16.34
N GLU A 143 -11.69 -9.36 16.06
CA GLU A 143 -12.02 -9.86 14.72
C GLU A 143 -13.45 -9.51 14.30
N VAL A 144 -14.40 -9.52 15.22
CA VAL A 144 -15.79 -9.08 14.97
C VAL A 144 -15.83 -7.63 14.51
N ASN A 145 -15.07 -6.77 15.19
CA ASN A 145 -14.98 -5.36 14.85
C ASN A 145 -14.32 -5.14 13.47
N ILE A 146 -13.26 -5.90 13.19
CA ILE A 146 -12.58 -5.88 11.88
C ILE A 146 -13.55 -6.25 10.76
N ARG A 147 -14.34 -7.32 10.92
CA ARG A 147 -15.35 -7.72 9.93
C ARG A 147 -16.41 -6.64 9.69
N SER A 148 -16.85 -6.00 10.75
CA SER A 148 -17.81 -4.89 10.66
C SER A 148 -17.24 -3.68 9.91
N ILE A 149 -16.01 -3.32 10.20
CA ILE A 149 -15.29 -2.23 9.52
C ILE A 149 -15.10 -2.55 8.04
N LEU A 150 -14.67 -3.77 7.71
CA LEU A 150 -14.52 -4.23 6.33
C LEU A 150 -15.83 -4.19 5.54
N SER A 151 -16.92 -4.65 6.15
CA SER A 151 -18.23 -4.64 5.51
C SER A 151 -18.64 -3.23 5.08
N ARG A 152 -18.45 -2.24 5.94
CA ARG A 152 -18.73 -0.83 5.65
C ARG A 152 -17.77 -0.26 4.62
N ALA A 153 -16.48 -0.54 4.73
CA ALA A 153 -15.46 -0.10 3.78
C ALA A 153 -15.73 -0.63 2.37
N ARG A 154 -15.96 -1.93 2.25
CA ARG A 154 -16.28 -2.58 0.96
C ARG A 154 -17.56 -2.04 0.32
N LYS A 155 -18.57 -1.74 1.14
CA LYS A 155 -19.80 -1.12 0.64
C LYS A 155 -19.53 0.25 0.02
N LYS A 156 -18.77 1.10 0.68
CA LYS A 156 -18.37 2.42 0.17
C LYS A 156 -17.60 2.32 -1.14
N ILE A 157 -16.64 1.41 -1.24
CA ILE A 157 -15.86 1.20 -2.46
C ILE A 157 -16.75 0.72 -3.61
N ARG A 158 -17.65 -0.23 -3.36
CA ARG A 158 -18.61 -0.68 -4.39
C ARG A 158 -19.50 0.45 -4.89
N GLU A 159 -19.96 1.31 -4.00
CA GLU A 159 -20.78 2.48 -4.39
C GLU A 159 -19.98 3.48 -5.23
N GLN A 160 -18.74 3.74 -4.90
CA GLN A 160 -17.86 4.61 -5.68
C GLN A 160 -17.54 4.02 -7.06
N ILE A 161 -17.27 2.73 -7.15
CA ILE A 161 -17.04 2.06 -8.44
C ILE A 161 -18.29 2.12 -9.33
N LYS A 162 -19.46 1.90 -8.77
CA LYS A 162 -20.73 2.04 -9.50
C LYS A 162 -20.93 3.46 -10.03
N ALA A 163 -20.72 4.47 -9.21
CA ALA A 163 -20.84 5.86 -9.62
C ALA A 163 -19.91 6.20 -10.79
N MET A 164 -18.67 5.73 -10.77
CA MET A 164 -17.71 5.92 -11.86
C MET A 164 -18.13 5.25 -13.19
N ARG A 165 -18.82 4.13 -13.13
CA ARG A 165 -19.32 3.44 -14.34
C ARG A 165 -20.49 4.19 -14.99
N TYR A 166 -21.34 4.80 -14.19
CA TYR A 166 -22.46 5.61 -14.71
C TYR A 166 -22.02 6.93 -15.33
N ASP A 167 -20.91 7.51 -14.87
CA ASP A 167 -20.36 8.74 -15.44
C ASP A 167 -19.66 8.54 -16.80
N LYS A 168 -19.46 7.28 -17.23
CA LYS A 168 -18.86 6.93 -18.54
C LYS A 168 -19.88 6.63 -19.64
N ASP A 169 -21.14 6.52 -19.31
CA ASP A 169 -22.25 6.30 -20.26
C ASP A 169 -22.98 7.63 -20.57
#